data_c41a60c4b96e4f8eb02c910f239508fc
#
_entry.id   c41a60c4b96e4f8eb02c910f239508fc
#
_cell.length_a   1.000
_cell.length_b   1.000
_cell.length_c   1.000
_cell.angle_alpha   90.00
_cell.angle_beta   90.00
_cell.angle_gamma   90.00
#
_symmetry.space_group_name_H-M   'P 1'
#
loop_
_entity.id
_entity.type
_entity.pdbx_description
1 polymer ?
#
loop_
_entity_poly.entity_id
_entity_poly.type
_entity_poly.pdbx_seq_one_letter_code
_entity_poly.pdbx_strand_id
1 'polypeptide(L)' 'MSKVVVLEKFKKNWEIGSVVNVKDGYARNYLIPNGKAKFARVVRLVC' A
#
# COMPACT_ATOMS: atom_id res chain seq x y z
N MET A 1 5.57 9.94 -4.42
CA MET A 1 5.03 8.58 -4.47
C MET A 1 5.09 7.94 -3.13
N SER A 2 4.16 7.09 -2.86
CA SER A 2 4.10 6.42 -1.57
C SER A 2 4.27 4.94 -1.71
N LYS A 3 4.84 4.32 -0.71
CA LYS A 3 4.99 2.89 -0.72
C LYS A 3 3.83 2.30 0.05
N VAL A 4 3.23 1.28 -0.51
CA VAL A 4 2.12 0.63 0.16
C VAL A 4 2.35 -0.87 0.13
N VAL A 5 1.80 -1.54 1.11
CA VAL A 5 1.91 -2.98 1.20
C VAL A 5 0.62 -3.55 0.63
N VAL A 6 0.74 -4.43 -0.33
CA VAL A 6 -0.43 -5.01 -0.97
C VAL A 6 -1.09 -6.01 -0.04
N LEU A 7 -2.36 -5.82 0.21
CA LEU A 7 -3.11 -6.71 1.09
C LEU A 7 -3.97 -7.69 0.32
N GLU A 8 -4.28 -7.36 -0.92
CA GLU A 8 -5.10 -8.23 -1.72
C GLU A 8 -4.56 -8.33 -3.11
N LYS A 9 -4.52 -9.47 -3.68
CA LYS A 9 -3.96 -9.63 -4.99
C LYS A 9 -4.99 -9.24 -6.03
N PHE A 10 -4.97 -8.03 -6.49
CA PHE A 10 -5.89 -7.58 -7.50
C PHE A 10 -5.18 -7.17 -8.80
N LYS A 11 -3.86 -7.26 -8.82
CA LYS A 11 -3.12 -7.01 -10.03
C LYS A 11 -2.18 -8.17 -10.24
N LYS A 12 -1.95 -8.53 -11.51
CA LYS A 12 -1.09 -9.62 -11.79
C LYS A 12 0.30 -9.44 -11.29
N ASN A 13 0.82 -8.25 -11.35
CA ASN A 13 2.19 -8.00 -10.94
C ASN A 13 2.37 -7.79 -9.46
N TRP A 14 1.30 -7.70 -8.74
CA TRP A 14 1.38 -7.39 -7.31
C TRP A 14 1.02 -8.63 -6.52
N GLU A 15 1.84 -8.91 -5.54
CA GLU A 15 1.58 -10.05 -4.69
C GLU A 15 1.27 -9.59 -3.29
N ILE A 16 0.48 -10.32 -2.58
CA ILE A 16 0.11 -9.98 -1.22
C ILE A 16 1.36 -9.92 -0.38
N GLY A 17 1.47 -8.87 0.37
CA GLY A 17 2.64 -8.68 1.22
C GLY A 17 3.79 -7.96 0.56
N SER A 18 3.64 -7.60 -0.71
CA SER A 18 4.71 -6.91 -1.41
C SER A 18 4.56 -5.42 -1.23
N VAL A 19 5.66 -4.73 -1.27
CA VAL A 19 5.65 -3.28 -1.16
C VAL A 19 5.80 -2.70 -2.53
N VAL A 20 4.90 -1.84 -2.93
CA VAL A 20 4.95 -1.21 -4.23
C VAL A 20 4.83 0.29 -4.09
N ASN A 21 5.32 1.01 -5.09
CA ASN A 21 5.25 2.46 -5.08
C ASN A 21 4.07 2.90 -5.93
N VAL A 22 3.25 3.76 -5.40
CA VAL A 22 2.11 4.29 -6.15
C VAL A 22 1.98 5.76 -5.83
N LYS A 23 1.18 6.47 -6.57
CA LYS A 23 0.97 7.86 -6.30
C LYS A 23 0.14 8.02 -5.06
N ASP A 24 0.39 9.07 -4.30
CA ASP A 24 -0.35 9.32 -3.08
C ASP A 24 -1.84 9.37 -3.32
N GLY A 25 -2.26 10.06 -4.35
CA GLY A 25 -3.67 10.18 -4.63
C GLY A 25 -4.31 8.82 -4.92
N TYR A 26 -3.63 8.01 -5.68
CA TYR A 26 -4.13 6.71 -6.02
C TYR A 26 -4.26 5.85 -4.75
N ALA A 27 -3.24 5.87 -3.94
CA ALA A 27 -3.25 5.09 -2.72
C ALA A 27 -4.37 5.54 -1.80
N ARG A 28 -4.47 6.82 -1.56
CA ARG A 28 -5.47 7.32 -0.65
C ARG A 28 -6.87 7.21 -1.17
N ASN A 29 -7.07 7.39 -2.46
CA ASN A 29 -8.41 7.37 -3.01
C ASN A 29 -8.91 6.01 -3.41
N TYR A 30 -8.01 5.12 -3.66
CA TYR A 30 -8.42 3.80 -4.15
C TYR A 30 -7.96 2.65 -3.27
N LEU A 31 -6.67 2.57 -3.06
CA LEU A 31 -6.15 1.40 -2.36
C LEU A 31 -6.55 1.34 -0.90
N ILE A 32 -6.38 2.41 -0.21
CA ILE A 32 -6.67 2.43 1.23
C ILE A 32 -8.16 2.30 1.53
N PRO A 33 -9.01 3.10 0.89
CA PRO A 33 -10.44 2.99 1.20
C PRO A 33 -11.03 1.64 0.83
N ASN A 34 -10.45 0.98 -0.18
CA ASN A 34 -10.94 -0.31 -0.59
C ASN A 34 -10.29 -1.46 0.16
N GLY A 35 -9.36 -1.15 1.02
CA GLY A 35 -8.70 -2.19 1.79
C GLY A 35 -7.78 -3.07 0.98
N LYS A 36 -7.36 -2.60 -0.20
CA LYS A 36 -6.49 -3.40 -1.04
C LYS A 36 -5.04 -3.26 -0.65
N ALA A 37 -4.67 -2.21 0.01
CA ALA A 37 -3.30 -2.01 0.45
C ALA A 37 -3.29 -1.08 1.64
N LYS A 38 -2.14 -1.02 2.31
CA LYS A 38 -1.97 -0.15 3.42
C LYS A 38 -0.70 0.61 3.23
N PHE A 39 -0.58 1.79 3.80
CA PHE A 39 0.66 2.54 3.68
C PHE A 39 1.77 1.79 4.40
N ALA A 40 2.88 1.65 3.72
CA ALA A 40 4.03 0.98 4.32
C ALA A 40 4.80 2.00 5.12
N ARG A 41 4.48 2.29 6.38
CA ARG A 41 5.14 3.24 7.14
C ARG A 41 6.09 2.61 8.01
N VAL A 42 7.20 3.04 8.10
CA VAL A 42 8.19 2.50 8.92
C VAL A 42 8.05 3.11 10.16
N VAL A 43 7.49 2.63 11.05
CA VAL A 43 7.33 3.25 12.23
C VAL A 43 8.29 3.09 13.15
N ARG A 44 8.94 3.76 13.55
CA ARG A 44 9.91 3.65 14.39
C ARG A 44 9.40 3.87 15.55
N LEU A 45 8.93 3.59 16.21
CA LEU A 45 8.54 3.70 17.28
C LEU A 45 9.04 4.25 18.18
N VAL A 46 9.01 4.74 18.48
CA VAL A 46 9.55 5.36 19.26
C VAL A 46 8.93 5.44 20.18
N CYS A 47 8.55 5.28 20.63
CA CYS A 47 8.00 5.38 21.54
C CYS A 47 7.88 5.60 21.93
#